data_20c49983fdfa3f0764e25fcb66088db6
#
_entry.id   20c49983fdfa3f0764e25fcb66088db6
#
_cell.length_a   1.000
_cell.length_b   1.000
_cell.length_c   1.000
_cell.angle_alpha   90.00
_cell.angle_beta   90.00
_cell.angle_gamma   90.00
#
_symmetry.space_group_name_H-M   'P 1'
#
loop_
_entity.id
_entity.type
_entity.pdbx_description
1 polymer ?
#
loop_
_entity_poly.entity_id
_entity_poly.type
_entity_poly.pdbx_seq_one_letter_code
_entity_poly.pdbx_strand_id
1 'polypeptide(L)'
;MVVQNVDEPRKAARRFGLRVTDTRPALVPLTFEAGLLETLTPLAGVAVDARVASAPGEKTRKAAFDEAMLFTHRGLSGPAILQISSYWREGEAIVAAMAPGRDVFEELKRARTDNGRQAIHTALGHIVPRRLAEVVVEREGVSG
;
A
#
# COMPACT_ATOMS: atom_id res chain seq x y z
N MET A 1 14.12 -15.66 3.01
CA MET A 1 14.44 -14.67 1.94
C MET A 1 15.44 -15.35 1.01
N VAL A 2 15.00 -15.76 -0.17
CA VAL A 2 15.92 -16.31 -1.19
C VAL A 2 16.63 -15.10 -1.80
N VAL A 3 17.87 -14.84 -1.39
CA VAL A 3 18.74 -13.91 -2.09
C VAL A 3 19.13 -14.62 -3.39
N GLN A 4 18.48 -14.28 -4.49
CA GLN A 4 18.98 -14.68 -5.80
C GLN A 4 20.38 -14.13 -5.94
N ASN A 5 21.33 -15.01 -6.24
CA ASN A 5 22.75 -14.63 -6.40
C ASN A 5 22.86 -13.76 -7.65
N VAL A 6 22.80 -12.42 -7.45
CA VAL A 6 22.92 -11.42 -8.53
C VAL A 6 24.37 -11.29 -9.06
N ASP A 7 25.35 -11.96 -8.45
CA ASP A 7 26.75 -11.85 -8.82
C ASP A 7 27.08 -12.60 -10.11
N GLU A 8 26.44 -13.73 -10.38
CA GLU A 8 26.68 -14.52 -11.59
C GLU A 8 26.29 -13.77 -12.88
N PRO A 9 25.08 -13.19 -13.01
CA PRO A 9 24.74 -12.37 -14.17
C PRO A 9 25.65 -11.15 -14.35
N ARG A 10 26.07 -10.52 -13.24
CA ARG A 10 27.01 -9.38 -13.29
C ARG A 10 28.40 -9.79 -13.82
N LYS A 11 28.91 -10.94 -13.38
CA LYS A 11 30.19 -11.49 -13.88
C LYS A 11 30.09 -11.81 -15.35
N ALA A 12 29.01 -12.44 -15.80
CA ALA A 12 28.78 -12.73 -17.20
C ALA A 12 28.76 -11.47 -18.06
N ALA A 13 27.96 -10.45 -17.68
CA ALA A 13 27.88 -9.19 -18.40
C ALA A 13 29.27 -8.51 -18.53
N ARG A 14 30.08 -8.50 -17.47
CA ARG A 14 31.45 -7.94 -17.49
C ARG A 14 32.37 -8.71 -18.44
N ARG A 15 32.24 -10.02 -18.55
CA ARG A 15 33.01 -10.82 -19.51
C ARG A 15 32.75 -10.41 -20.96
N PHE A 16 31.55 -9.95 -21.26
CA PHE A 16 31.17 -9.43 -22.59
C PHE A 16 31.43 -7.94 -22.75
N GLY A 17 32.17 -7.29 -21.83
CA GLY A 17 32.48 -5.87 -21.89
C GLY A 17 31.27 -4.94 -21.62
N LEU A 18 30.17 -5.48 -21.11
CA LEU A 18 28.97 -4.71 -20.81
C LEU A 18 29.10 -3.98 -19.48
N ARG A 19 28.67 -2.72 -19.44
CA ARG A 19 28.57 -1.95 -18.20
C ARG A 19 27.32 -2.34 -17.46
N VAL A 20 27.48 -2.86 -16.25
CA VAL A 20 26.36 -3.18 -15.36
C VAL A 20 26.06 -1.99 -14.47
N THR A 21 24.86 -1.46 -14.54
CA THR A 21 24.36 -0.42 -13.63
C THR A 21 24.08 -1.01 -12.25
N ASP A 22 23.92 -0.14 -11.23
CA ASP A 22 23.55 -0.58 -9.89
C ASP A 22 22.22 -1.34 -9.91
N THR A 23 22.23 -2.54 -9.35
CA THR A 23 21.03 -3.36 -9.21
C THR A 23 20.36 -3.02 -7.89
N ARG A 24 19.02 -2.95 -7.91
CA ARG A 24 18.18 -2.69 -6.73
C ARG A 24 17.08 -3.73 -6.63
N PRO A 25 16.58 -4.02 -5.42
CA PRO A 25 15.36 -4.80 -5.28
C PRO A 25 14.23 -4.13 -6.05
N ALA A 26 13.43 -4.95 -6.74
CA ALA A 26 12.24 -4.53 -7.45
C ALA A 26 11.16 -5.63 -7.30
N LEU A 27 9.91 -5.25 -7.40
CA LEU A 27 8.77 -6.16 -7.18
C LEU A 27 8.84 -6.85 -5.81
N VAL A 28 9.13 -6.07 -4.77
CA VAL A 28 9.28 -6.55 -3.39
C VAL A 28 8.23 -5.91 -2.47
N PRO A 29 7.80 -6.62 -1.42
CA PRO A 29 6.97 -6.03 -0.37
C PRO A 29 7.71 -4.87 0.32
N LEU A 30 6.95 -3.89 0.78
CA LEU A 30 7.45 -2.81 1.62
C LEU A 30 7.27 -3.20 3.09
N THR A 31 8.35 -3.06 3.86
CA THR A 31 8.34 -3.33 5.31
C THR A 31 8.38 -2.01 6.07
N PHE A 32 7.76 -1.99 7.26
CA PHE A 32 7.67 -0.82 8.09
C PHE A 32 8.41 -1.02 9.42
N GLU A 33 8.71 0.10 10.08
CA GLU A 33 9.23 0.12 11.44
C GLU A 33 8.17 -0.32 12.46
N ALA A 34 8.63 -0.75 13.63
CA ALA A 34 7.80 -1.38 14.67
C ALA A 34 6.56 -0.54 15.04
N GLY A 35 6.71 0.77 15.22
CA GLY A 35 5.59 1.64 15.63
C GLY A 35 4.45 1.71 14.62
N LEU A 36 4.76 1.71 13.32
CA LEU A 36 3.73 1.68 12.28
C LEU A 36 3.13 0.28 12.15
N LEU A 37 3.94 -0.76 12.35
CA LEU A 37 3.46 -2.15 12.31
C LEU A 37 2.41 -2.43 13.39
N GLU A 38 2.57 -1.92 14.61
CA GLU A 38 1.58 -2.08 15.68
C GLU A 38 0.19 -1.60 15.25
N THR A 39 0.13 -0.47 14.54
CA THR A 39 -1.13 0.09 14.01
C THR A 39 -1.71 -0.75 12.88
N LEU A 40 -0.87 -1.37 12.06
CA LEU A 40 -1.30 -2.11 10.86
C LEU A 40 -1.45 -3.62 11.07
N THR A 41 -0.88 -4.17 12.15
CA THR A 41 -0.98 -5.59 12.47
C THR A 41 -2.43 -6.13 12.51
N PRO A 42 -3.44 -5.39 13.03
CA PRO A 42 -4.83 -5.81 12.97
C PRO A 42 -5.36 -6.03 11.56
N LEU A 43 -4.74 -5.42 10.56
CA LEU A 43 -5.11 -5.54 9.15
C LEU A 43 -4.40 -6.68 8.41
N ALA A 44 -3.48 -7.38 9.04
CA ALA A 44 -2.73 -8.47 8.39
C ALA A 44 -3.67 -9.49 7.74
N GLY A 45 -3.45 -9.77 6.44
CA GLY A 45 -4.29 -10.61 5.61
C GLY A 45 -5.46 -9.89 4.92
N VAL A 46 -5.68 -8.60 5.17
CA VAL A 46 -6.69 -7.80 4.47
C VAL A 46 -6.15 -7.35 3.12
N ALA A 47 -6.87 -7.65 2.05
CA ALA A 47 -6.64 -7.12 0.71
C ALA A 47 -7.68 -6.02 0.41
N VAL A 48 -7.26 -4.98 -0.30
CA VAL A 48 -8.12 -3.88 -0.72
C VAL A 48 -7.69 -3.37 -2.08
N ASP A 49 -8.66 -3.01 -2.94
CA ASP A 49 -8.36 -2.30 -4.17
C ASP A 49 -7.84 -0.91 -3.83
N ALA A 50 -6.71 -0.54 -4.39
CA ALA A 50 -6.04 0.70 -4.06
C ALA A 50 -5.39 1.35 -5.28
N ARG A 51 -5.34 2.67 -5.25
CA ARG A 51 -4.42 3.44 -6.08
C ARG A 51 -3.20 3.78 -5.24
N VAL A 52 -2.07 3.16 -5.56
CA VAL A 52 -0.80 3.42 -4.88
C VAL A 52 0.08 4.27 -5.78
N ALA A 53 0.58 5.38 -5.26
CA ALA A 53 1.37 6.35 -6.01
C ALA A 53 2.58 6.85 -5.22
N SER A 54 3.60 7.33 -5.93
CA SER A 54 4.70 8.09 -5.33
C SER A 54 4.14 9.36 -4.68
N ALA A 55 4.59 9.69 -3.48
CA ALA A 55 4.14 10.90 -2.79
C ALA A 55 4.53 12.17 -3.55
N PRO A 56 3.74 13.26 -3.44
CA PRO A 56 4.10 14.55 -4.00
C PRO A 56 5.41 15.09 -3.39
N GLY A 57 6.27 15.66 -4.24
CA GLY A 57 7.55 16.24 -3.80
C GLY A 57 8.73 15.27 -3.75
N GLU A 58 8.50 13.98 -3.92
CA GLU A 58 9.58 13.00 -4.01
C GLU A 58 10.40 13.19 -5.29
N LYS A 59 11.71 12.97 -5.16
CA LYS A 59 12.69 13.15 -6.27
C LYS A 59 12.70 12.01 -7.26
N THR A 60 12.09 10.89 -6.89
CA THR A 60 12.00 9.70 -7.72
C THR A 60 11.02 9.84 -8.88
N ARG A 61 11.12 8.93 -9.80
CA ARG A 61 10.25 8.84 -10.95
C ARG A 61 8.80 8.64 -10.48
N LYS A 62 7.92 9.57 -10.81
CA LYS A 62 6.49 9.47 -10.49
C LYS A 62 5.88 8.23 -11.12
N ALA A 63 5.21 7.44 -10.32
CA ALA A 63 4.48 6.25 -10.73
C ALA A 63 3.19 6.12 -9.93
N ALA A 64 2.18 5.49 -10.52
CA ALA A 64 0.95 5.14 -9.84
C ALA A 64 0.39 3.83 -10.43
N PHE A 65 -0.19 3.00 -9.58
CA PHE A 65 -0.75 1.71 -9.94
C PHE A 65 -2.11 1.52 -9.28
N ASP A 66 -3.10 1.14 -10.08
CA ASP A 66 -4.47 0.85 -9.64
C ASP A 66 -4.65 -0.66 -9.59
N GLU A 67 -4.31 -1.29 -8.47
CA GLU A 67 -4.27 -2.73 -8.27
C GLU A 67 -4.57 -3.07 -6.81
N ALA A 68 -4.74 -4.35 -6.50
CA ALA A 68 -4.91 -4.78 -5.13
C ALA A 68 -3.65 -4.52 -4.28
N MET A 69 -3.86 -4.06 -3.06
CA MET A 69 -2.87 -3.91 -1.99
C MET A 69 -3.21 -4.88 -0.87
N LEU A 70 -2.20 -5.51 -0.28
CA LEU A 70 -2.33 -6.47 0.80
C LEU A 70 -1.60 -5.97 2.05
N PHE A 71 -2.29 -5.91 3.17
CA PHE A 71 -1.68 -5.74 4.48
C PHE A 71 -1.07 -7.05 4.96
N THR A 72 0.16 -6.98 5.43
CA THR A 72 0.88 -8.14 5.99
C THR A 72 1.38 -7.84 7.40
N HIS A 73 1.78 -8.85 8.13
CA HIS A 73 2.39 -8.68 9.46
C HIS A 73 3.75 -7.94 9.46
N ARG A 74 4.31 -7.64 8.30
CA ARG A 74 5.60 -6.94 8.14
C ARG A 74 5.48 -5.62 7.38
N GLY A 75 4.31 -5.28 6.87
CA GLY A 75 4.09 -4.08 6.06
C GLY A 75 3.07 -4.31 4.95
N LEU A 76 3.36 -3.89 3.75
CA LEU A 76 2.47 -3.96 2.60
C LEU A 76 3.03 -4.86 1.50
N SER A 77 2.14 -5.52 0.78
CA SER A 77 2.41 -6.33 -0.39
C SER A 77 1.24 -6.22 -1.39
N GLY A 78 1.13 -7.16 -2.29
CA GLY A 78 0.11 -7.14 -3.35
C GLY A 78 0.59 -6.44 -4.61
N PRO A 79 -0.12 -6.62 -5.75
CA PRO A 79 0.32 -6.15 -7.05
C PRO A 79 0.69 -4.66 -7.09
N ALA A 80 -0.12 -3.77 -6.51
CA ALA A 80 0.15 -2.33 -6.47
C ALA A 80 1.46 -2.01 -5.75
N ILE A 81 1.73 -2.67 -4.63
CA ILE A 81 2.95 -2.47 -3.83
C ILE A 81 4.18 -3.04 -4.54
N LEU A 82 4.06 -4.24 -5.10
CA LEU A 82 5.17 -4.85 -5.83
C LEU A 82 5.58 -3.99 -7.03
N GLN A 83 4.62 -3.41 -7.75
CA GLN A 83 4.91 -2.53 -8.87
C GLN A 83 5.53 -1.21 -8.42
N ILE A 84 4.97 -0.51 -7.42
CA ILE A 84 5.50 0.78 -6.95
C ILE A 84 6.91 0.63 -6.36
N SER A 85 7.26 -0.52 -5.77
CA SER A 85 8.57 -0.79 -5.19
C SER A 85 9.71 -0.67 -6.20
N SER A 86 9.45 -0.86 -7.49
CA SER A 86 10.43 -0.66 -8.57
C SER A 86 10.79 0.82 -8.78
N TYR A 87 9.95 1.73 -8.32
CA TYR A 87 10.08 3.19 -8.46
C TYR A 87 10.43 3.87 -7.14
N TRP A 88 10.09 3.23 -6.02
CA TRP A 88 10.30 3.71 -4.67
C TRP A 88 11.76 3.57 -4.22
N ARG A 89 12.19 4.47 -3.36
CA ARG A 89 13.49 4.40 -2.68
C ARG A 89 13.28 4.43 -1.17
N GLU A 90 14.20 3.81 -0.46
CA GLU A 90 14.18 3.81 1.01
C GLU A 90 14.14 5.25 1.56
N GLY A 91 13.21 5.47 2.49
CA GLY A 91 12.94 6.78 3.08
C GLY A 91 11.94 7.65 2.32
N GLU A 92 11.52 7.26 1.11
CA GLU A 92 10.46 7.99 0.38
C GLU A 92 9.07 7.54 0.84
N ALA A 93 8.11 8.46 0.77
CA ALA A 93 6.73 8.15 1.07
C ALA A 93 5.96 7.66 -0.17
N ILE A 94 4.96 6.82 0.06
CA ILE A 94 3.93 6.48 -0.91
C ILE A 94 2.57 6.93 -0.39
N VAL A 95 1.64 7.16 -1.31
CA VAL A 95 0.23 7.45 -0.99
C VAL A 95 -0.62 6.29 -1.50
N ALA A 96 -1.45 5.74 -0.64
CA ALA A 96 -2.39 4.69 -0.99
C ALA A 96 -3.83 5.17 -0.77
N ALA A 97 -4.58 5.37 -1.84
CA ALA A 97 -6.03 5.62 -1.80
C ALA A 97 -6.76 4.27 -1.87
N MET A 98 -7.44 3.90 -0.79
CA MET A 98 -8.03 2.56 -0.60
C MET A 98 -9.50 2.46 -1.01
N ALA A 99 -10.01 3.43 -1.76
CA ALA A 99 -11.31 3.41 -2.42
C ALA A 99 -11.21 4.23 -3.73
N PRO A 100 -10.36 3.82 -4.68
CA PRO A 100 -10.11 4.59 -5.87
C PRO A 100 -11.39 4.78 -6.70
N GLY A 101 -11.61 6.00 -7.19
CA GLY A 101 -12.79 6.35 -8.00
C GLY A 101 -14.10 6.50 -7.23
N ARG A 102 -14.10 6.38 -5.91
CA ARG A 102 -15.29 6.57 -5.05
C ARG A 102 -15.20 7.88 -4.27
N ASP A 103 -16.30 8.59 -4.18
CA ASP A 103 -16.46 9.72 -3.25
C ASP A 103 -16.98 9.20 -1.91
N VAL A 104 -16.04 8.75 -1.07
CA VAL A 104 -16.32 8.16 0.24
C VAL A 104 -17.12 9.10 1.13
N PHE A 105 -16.85 10.41 1.07
CA PHE A 105 -17.55 11.41 1.87
C PHE A 105 -19.03 11.49 1.49
N GLU A 106 -19.35 11.63 0.21
CA GLU A 106 -20.73 11.70 -0.25
C GLU A 106 -21.48 10.36 -0.04
N GLU A 107 -20.79 9.24 -0.16
CA GLU A 107 -21.39 7.92 0.13
C GLU A 107 -21.75 7.77 1.62
N LEU A 108 -20.85 8.15 2.53
CA LEU A 108 -21.12 8.14 3.97
C LEU A 108 -22.23 9.12 4.36
N LYS A 109 -22.26 10.30 3.75
CA LYS A 109 -23.31 11.30 3.96
C LYS A 109 -24.68 10.79 3.53
N ARG A 110 -24.79 10.11 2.38
CA ARG A 110 -26.00 9.45 1.93
C ARG A 110 -26.43 8.34 2.90
N ALA A 111 -25.50 7.45 3.29
CA ALA A 111 -25.79 6.39 4.25
C ALA A 111 -26.34 6.94 5.57
N ARG A 112 -25.83 8.07 6.05
CA ARG A 112 -26.34 8.78 7.24
C ARG A 112 -27.76 9.33 7.02
N THR A 113 -28.06 9.84 5.85
CA THR A 113 -29.40 10.37 5.52
C THR A 113 -30.42 9.24 5.43
N ASP A 114 -30.05 8.12 4.80
CA ASP A 114 -30.94 6.99 4.55
C ASP A 114 -31.16 6.14 5.81
N ASN A 115 -30.13 6.02 6.66
CA ASN A 115 -30.15 5.22 7.87
C ASN A 115 -29.33 5.86 9.00
N GLY A 116 -29.86 6.94 9.58
CA GLY A 116 -29.17 7.76 10.58
C GLY A 116 -28.79 7.05 11.89
N ARG A 117 -29.23 5.80 12.07
CA ARG A 117 -28.82 4.94 13.21
C ARG A 117 -27.70 3.97 12.88
N GLN A 118 -27.26 3.94 11.62
CA GLN A 118 -26.17 3.05 11.20
C GLN A 118 -24.83 3.60 11.70
N ALA A 119 -24.08 2.76 12.41
CA ALA A 119 -22.74 3.13 12.85
C ALA A 119 -21.80 3.38 11.63
N ILE A 120 -20.95 4.38 11.75
CA ILE A 120 -20.09 4.83 10.64
C ILE A 120 -19.17 3.72 10.13
N HIS A 121 -18.64 2.86 11.00
CA HIS A 121 -17.83 1.71 10.60
C HIS A 121 -18.61 0.71 9.73
N THR A 122 -19.90 0.56 9.96
CA THR A 122 -20.76 -0.29 9.14
C THR A 122 -20.97 0.31 7.76
N ALA A 123 -21.25 1.63 7.69
CA ALA A 123 -21.39 2.33 6.41
C ALA A 123 -20.07 2.28 5.61
N LEU A 124 -18.94 2.55 6.25
CA LEU A 124 -17.60 2.47 5.64
C LEU A 124 -17.26 1.03 5.21
N GLY A 125 -17.75 0.02 5.94
CA GLY A 125 -17.57 -1.40 5.61
C GLY A 125 -18.26 -1.86 4.31
N HIS A 126 -19.16 -1.05 3.74
CA HIS A 126 -19.70 -1.26 2.39
C HIS A 126 -18.79 -0.69 1.27
N ILE A 127 -17.79 0.11 1.66
CA ILE A 127 -16.87 0.78 0.74
C ILE A 127 -15.51 0.07 0.72
N VAL A 128 -15.02 -0.29 1.90
CA VAL A 128 -13.74 -0.98 2.10
C VAL A 128 -13.94 -2.23 2.95
N PRO A 129 -12.97 -3.16 3.01
CA PRO A 129 -13.06 -4.33 3.89
C PRO A 129 -13.39 -3.93 5.33
N ARG A 130 -14.32 -4.66 5.96
CA ARG A 130 -14.87 -4.33 7.29
C ARG A 130 -13.79 -4.09 8.35
N ARG A 131 -12.75 -4.95 8.41
CA ARG A 131 -11.64 -4.77 9.35
C ARG A 131 -10.89 -3.46 9.14
N LEU A 132 -10.75 -3.02 7.88
CA LEU A 132 -10.14 -1.74 7.56
C LEU A 132 -11.04 -0.59 8.02
N ALA A 133 -12.34 -0.69 7.80
CA ALA A 133 -13.32 0.31 8.27
C ALA A 133 -13.27 0.48 9.80
N GLU A 134 -13.21 -0.63 10.55
CA GLU A 134 -13.12 -0.64 12.00
C GLU A 134 -11.84 0.06 12.49
N VAL A 135 -10.68 -0.30 11.94
CA VAL A 135 -9.38 0.32 12.32
C VAL A 135 -9.33 1.81 11.99
N VAL A 136 -9.88 2.23 10.83
CA VAL A 136 -9.91 3.65 10.45
C VAL A 136 -10.78 4.45 11.42
N VAL A 137 -11.97 3.98 11.73
CA VAL A 137 -12.91 4.67 12.63
C VAL A 137 -12.35 4.75 14.05
N GLU A 138 -11.74 3.69 14.55
CA GLU A 138 -11.08 3.66 15.87
C GLU A 138 -9.93 4.67 15.95
N ARG A 139 -9.08 4.72 14.92
CA ARG A 139 -7.93 5.63 14.87
C ARG A 139 -8.35 7.10 14.82
N GLU A 140 -9.41 7.44 14.10
CA GLU A 140 -9.93 8.81 14.01
C GLU A 140 -10.76 9.21 15.25
N GLY A 141 -10.96 8.33 16.22
CA GLY A 141 -11.71 8.59 17.44
C GLY A 141 -13.17 8.95 17.20
N VAL A 142 -13.74 8.52 16.08
CA VAL A 142 -15.12 8.78 15.73
C VAL A 142 -16.01 7.80 16.48
N SER A 143 -16.59 8.26 17.59
CA SER A 143 -17.64 7.51 18.29
C SER A 143 -18.90 7.49 17.41
N GLY A 144 -19.36 6.29 17.09
CA GLY A 144 -20.59 6.06 16.36
C GLY A 144 -21.85 6.27 17.23
#